data_009e835c6b6fb61f1f711fb5ab1a78d6
#
_entry.id   009e835c6b6fb61f1f711fb5ab1a78d6
#
_cell.length_a   1.000
_cell.length_b   1.000
_cell.length_c   1.000
_cell.angle_alpha   90.00
_cell.angle_beta   90.00
_cell.angle_gamma   90.00
#
_symmetry.space_group_name_H-M   'P 1'
#
loop_
_entity.id
_entity.type
_entity.pdbx_description
1 polymer ?
#
loop_
_entity_poly.entity_id
_entity_poly.type
_entity_poly.pdbx_seq_one_letter_code
_entity_poly.pdbx_strand_id
1 'polypeptide(L)'
;LQPWLAKHGLDGLQGLWSRIHIETGWENALEAALRERLGALEVSRLEMVRSFGNDAPPAKLAFYSPSAVASGTASGSGLKPLADWLRLNDAGQKALLGDWLQGCLTAASLDEAMAQRAQLQAGEVIYVPSGHGVSAHSVSFYAPDSEQAGLLARAQEIEHLEKELRAQALIAEQARTALVRAEAAY
;
A
#
# COMPACT_ATOMS: atom_id res chain seq x y z
N LEU A 1 3.14 8.56 19.42
CA LEU A 1 3.11 9.26 18.12
C LEU A 1 1.95 10.27 18.05
N GLN A 2 0.73 9.90 18.44
CA GLN A 2 -0.45 10.77 18.33
C GLN A 2 -0.29 12.18 18.99
N PRO A 3 0.27 12.32 20.21
CA PRO A 3 0.49 13.63 20.77
C PRO A 3 1.47 14.50 19.99
N TRP A 4 2.48 13.87 19.38
CA TRP A 4 3.44 14.55 18.52
C TRP A 4 2.79 15.03 17.22
N LEU A 5 1.96 14.21 16.60
CA LEU A 5 1.19 14.57 15.40
C LEU A 5 0.26 15.74 15.67
N ALA A 6 -0.48 15.70 16.78
CA ALA A 6 -1.37 16.79 17.20
C ALA A 6 -0.60 18.11 17.44
N LYS A 7 0.56 18.03 18.10
CA LYS A 7 1.44 19.18 18.34
C LYS A 7 1.85 19.89 17.04
N HIS A 8 2.05 19.11 15.97
CA HIS A 8 2.49 19.63 14.67
C HIS A 8 1.33 19.82 13.67
N GLY A 9 0.07 19.62 14.09
CA GLY A 9 -1.10 19.78 13.22
C GLY A 9 -1.21 18.70 12.12
N LEU A 10 -0.64 17.53 12.35
CA LEU A 10 -0.57 16.42 11.40
C LEU A 10 -1.53 15.26 11.73
N ASP A 11 -2.29 15.39 12.81
CA ASP A 11 -3.18 14.36 13.34
C ASP A 11 -4.38 14.02 12.44
N GLY A 12 -4.76 14.94 11.53
CA GLY A 12 -5.80 14.71 10.52
C GLY A 12 -5.30 14.06 9.22
N LEU A 13 -3.99 13.86 9.06
CA LEU A 13 -3.44 13.25 7.85
C LEU A 13 -3.56 11.73 7.89
N GLN A 14 -3.93 11.16 6.76
CA GLN A 14 -4.01 9.71 6.58
C GLN A 14 -2.73 9.18 5.96
N GLY A 15 -2.34 7.95 6.35
CA GLY A 15 -1.20 7.28 5.76
C GLY A 15 -1.41 6.90 4.29
N LEU A 16 -0.31 6.71 3.56
CA LEU A 16 -0.33 6.34 2.15
C LEU A 16 -1.18 5.09 1.87
N TRP A 17 -1.24 4.15 2.82
CA TRP A 17 -2.04 2.92 2.72
C TRP A 17 -3.52 3.18 2.41
N SER A 18 -4.08 4.31 2.81
CA SER A 18 -5.48 4.68 2.54
C SER A 18 -5.74 5.08 1.09
N ARG A 19 -4.69 5.35 0.32
CA ARG A 19 -4.77 5.87 -1.05
C ARG A 19 -4.31 4.89 -2.11
N ILE A 20 -3.75 3.75 -1.71
CA ILE A 20 -3.23 2.74 -2.63
C ILE A 20 -4.08 1.48 -2.59
N HIS A 21 -4.26 0.89 -3.77
CA HIS A 21 -4.94 -0.38 -3.95
C HIS A 21 -4.00 -1.33 -4.67
N ILE A 22 -3.94 -2.56 -4.19
CA ILE A 22 -3.17 -3.63 -4.80
C ILE A 22 -4.07 -4.82 -5.09
N GLU A 23 -3.69 -5.60 -6.07
CA GLU A 23 -4.39 -6.84 -6.38
C GLU A 23 -4.38 -7.80 -5.20
N THR A 24 -5.53 -8.42 -4.93
CA THR A 24 -5.74 -9.32 -3.79
C THR A 24 -4.71 -10.45 -3.78
N GLY A 25 -4.13 -10.70 -2.62
CA GLY A 25 -3.07 -11.70 -2.41
C GLY A 25 -1.67 -11.11 -2.40
N TRP A 26 -1.48 -9.85 -2.78
CA TRP A 26 -0.18 -9.18 -2.82
C TRP A 26 0.02 -8.12 -1.73
N GLU A 27 -0.92 -8.00 -0.79
CA GLU A 27 -0.89 -7.02 0.30
C GLU A 27 0.34 -7.18 1.18
N ASN A 28 0.67 -8.41 1.57
CA ASN A 28 1.84 -8.69 2.42
C ASN A 28 3.16 -8.38 1.69
N ALA A 29 3.23 -8.64 0.39
CA ALA A 29 4.39 -8.28 -0.42
C ALA A 29 4.61 -6.77 -0.44
N LEU A 30 3.56 -5.99 -0.61
CA LEU A 30 3.64 -4.53 -0.59
C LEU A 30 4.01 -3.98 0.79
N GLU A 31 3.44 -4.53 1.87
CA GLU A 31 3.81 -4.17 3.24
C GLU A 31 5.28 -4.47 3.53
N ALA A 32 5.76 -5.64 3.12
CA ALA A 32 7.15 -6.03 3.28
C ALA A 32 8.11 -5.12 2.51
N ALA A 33 7.73 -4.69 1.31
CA ALA A 33 8.54 -3.82 0.47
C ALA A 33 8.57 -2.36 0.96
N LEU A 34 7.43 -1.81 1.34
CA LEU A 34 7.30 -0.42 1.76
C LEU A 34 7.66 -0.20 3.24
N ARG A 35 7.39 -1.17 4.10
CA ARG A 35 7.61 -1.06 5.55
C ARG A 35 6.93 0.19 6.14
N GLU A 36 7.67 1.00 6.90
CA GLU A 36 7.15 2.25 7.49
C GLU A 36 6.64 3.27 6.46
N ARG A 37 7.09 3.18 5.22
CA ARG A 37 6.63 4.07 4.14
C ARG A 37 5.17 3.83 3.75
N LEU A 38 4.61 2.67 4.06
CA LEU A 38 3.18 2.42 3.86
C LEU A 38 2.32 3.36 4.71
N GLY A 39 2.77 3.73 5.90
CA GLY A 39 2.15 4.72 6.76
C GLY A 39 2.59 6.16 6.52
N ALA A 40 3.35 6.44 5.46
CA ALA A 40 3.88 7.77 5.18
C ALA A 40 2.78 8.82 5.02
N LEU A 41 3.03 10.03 5.54
CA LEU A 41 2.10 11.15 5.50
C LEU A 41 2.43 12.09 4.34
N GLU A 42 1.40 12.51 3.64
CA GLU A 42 1.55 13.49 2.56
C GLU A 42 1.72 14.90 3.11
N VAL A 43 2.74 15.58 2.62
CA VAL A 43 2.97 17.01 2.89
C VAL A 43 3.03 17.77 1.57
N SER A 44 2.65 19.03 1.59
CA SER A 44 2.66 19.87 0.38
C SER A 44 4.07 20.09 -0.16
N ARG A 45 5.06 20.20 0.72
CA ARG A 45 6.48 20.35 0.39
C ARG A 45 7.36 19.67 1.44
N LEU A 46 8.35 18.90 0.99
CA LEU A 46 9.27 18.19 1.90
C LEU A 46 10.12 19.13 2.75
N GLU A 47 10.33 20.38 2.33
CA GLU A 47 11.07 21.37 3.10
C GLU A 47 10.43 21.66 4.46
N MET A 48 9.11 21.47 4.59
CA MET A 48 8.40 21.63 5.87
C MET A 48 8.91 20.67 6.95
N VAL A 49 9.40 19.51 6.55
CA VAL A 49 9.89 18.46 7.46
C VAL A 49 11.22 18.85 8.14
N ARG A 50 11.94 19.85 7.60
CA ARG A 50 13.21 20.31 8.18
C ARG A 50 13.06 20.80 9.64
N SER A 51 11.91 21.38 9.99
CA SER A 51 11.63 21.84 11.36
C SER A 51 11.58 20.69 12.38
N PHE A 52 11.31 19.46 11.91
CA PHE A 52 11.23 18.29 12.78
C PHE A 52 12.60 17.70 13.14
N GLY A 53 13.68 18.20 12.51
CA GLY A 53 15.03 17.76 12.84
C GLY A 53 15.43 17.99 14.31
N ASN A 54 14.85 19.00 14.97
CA ASN A 54 15.08 19.30 16.38
C ASN A 54 14.02 18.72 17.32
N ASP A 55 12.90 18.22 16.79
CA ASP A 55 11.81 17.60 17.52
C ASP A 55 11.30 16.41 16.69
N ALA A 56 12.12 15.38 16.56
CA ALA A 56 11.83 14.21 15.73
C ALA A 56 10.63 13.43 16.26
N PRO A 57 9.84 12.78 15.37
CA PRO A 57 8.75 11.91 15.81
C PRO A 57 9.27 10.78 16.70
N PRO A 58 8.52 10.42 17.77
CA PRO A 58 8.94 9.41 18.72
C PRO A 58 8.82 7.96 18.18
N ALA A 59 8.38 7.78 16.96
CA ALA A 59 8.24 6.50 16.28
C ALA A 59 8.64 6.63 14.81
N LYS A 60 8.86 5.51 14.13
CA LYS A 60 9.15 5.50 12.70
C LYS A 60 8.02 6.16 11.93
N LEU A 61 8.34 7.18 11.18
CA LEU A 61 7.38 7.95 10.37
C LEU A 61 8.09 8.44 9.11
N ALA A 62 7.45 8.28 7.97
CA ALA A 62 7.91 8.81 6.71
C ALA A 62 6.97 9.93 6.22
N PHE A 63 7.52 10.83 5.45
CA PHE A 63 6.78 11.89 4.78
C PHE A 63 7.05 11.83 3.28
N TYR A 64 6.07 12.18 2.48
CA TYR A 64 6.22 12.30 1.04
C TYR A 64 5.50 13.53 0.50
N SER A 65 5.99 14.00 -0.63
CA SER A 65 5.32 15.03 -1.42
C SER A 65 5.16 14.50 -2.83
N PRO A 66 3.94 14.44 -3.38
CA PRO A 66 3.72 13.92 -4.73
C PRO A 66 4.48 14.73 -5.77
N SER A 67 5.18 14.04 -6.67
CA SER A 67 5.90 14.65 -7.79
C SER A 67 5.52 13.92 -9.08
N ALA A 68 5.28 14.66 -10.15
CA ALA A 68 4.98 14.10 -11.45
C ALA A 68 6.22 13.60 -12.23
N VAL A 69 7.42 13.73 -11.63
CA VAL A 69 8.67 13.29 -12.27
C VAL A 69 8.83 11.79 -12.09
N ALA A 70 8.64 11.04 -13.15
CA ALA A 70 8.87 9.61 -13.17
C ALA A 70 10.38 9.30 -13.09
N SER A 71 10.78 8.54 -12.07
CA SER A 71 12.10 7.93 -11.98
C SER A 71 11.95 6.42 -12.20
N GLY A 72 12.57 5.85 -13.18
CA GLY A 72 12.50 4.41 -13.37
C GLY A 72 13.43 3.91 -14.47
N THR A 73 14.33 3.03 -14.11
CA THR A 73 15.02 2.14 -15.03
C THR A 73 14.33 0.78 -15.01
N ALA A 74 14.04 0.23 -16.18
CA ALA A 74 13.46 -1.11 -16.28
C ALA A 74 14.45 -2.16 -15.74
N SER A 75 13.92 -3.11 -14.96
CA SER A 75 14.70 -4.29 -14.55
C SER A 75 15.01 -5.18 -15.75
N GLY A 76 16.24 -5.69 -15.83
CA GLY A 76 16.66 -6.60 -16.87
C GLY A 76 16.27 -8.08 -16.66
N SER A 77 15.60 -8.40 -15.55
CA SER A 77 15.36 -9.80 -15.12
C SER A 77 14.18 -10.49 -15.78
N GLY A 78 13.31 -9.78 -16.49
CA GLY A 78 12.09 -10.33 -17.08
C GLY A 78 10.98 -10.68 -16.07
N LEU A 79 11.22 -10.51 -14.78
CA LEU A 79 10.21 -10.71 -13.73
C LEU A 79 9.26 -9.51 -13.66
N LYS A 80 8.00 -9.79 -13.29
CA LYS A 80 7.00 -8.73 -13.16
C LYS A 80 7.32 -7.82 -11.97
N PRO A 81 7.44 -6.50 -12.16
CA PRO A 81 7.64 -5.57 -11.06
C PRO A 81 6.47 -5.59 -10.06
N LEU A 82 6.76 -5.39 -8.78
CA LEU A 82 5.71 -5.30 -7.75
C LEU A 82 4.76 -4.12 -8.01
N ALA A 83 5.26 -3.01 -8.55
CA ALA A 83 4.47 -1.84 -8.90
C ALA A 83 3.36 -2.15 -9.94
N ASP A 84 3.55 -3.15 -10.80
CA ASP A 84 2.55 -3.54 -11.80
C ASP A 84 1.29 -4.20 -11.21
N TRP A 85 1.36 -4.62 -9.95
CA TRP A 85 0.20 -5.15 -9.22
C TRP A 85 -0.64 -4.04 -8.57
N LEU A 86 -0.15 -2.81 -8.56
CA LEU A 86 -0.84 -1.64 -8.00
C LEU A 86 -1.82 -1.05 -9.01
N ARG A 87 -2.94 -0.59 -8.48
CA ARG A 87 -3.93 0.20 -9.21
C ARG A 87 -3.77 1.66 -8.80
N LEU A 88 -3.12 2.45 -9.64
CA LEU A 88 -2.82 3.84 -9.39
C LEU A 88 -3.41 4.71 -10.49
N ASN A 89 -4.24 5.67 -10.11
CA ASN A 89 -4.88 6.61 -11.02
C ASN A 89 -4.22 7.99 -11.01
N ASP A 90 -3.45 8.29 -9.97
CA ASP A 90 -2.76 9.56 -9.79
C ASP A 90 -1.30 9.46 -10.28
N ALA A 91 -0.91 10.39 -11.14
CA ALA A 91 0.46 10.45 -11.69
C ALA A 91 1.52 10.68 -10.61
N GLY A 92 1.22 11.46 -9.56
CA GLY A 92 2.13 11.69 -8.44
C GLY A 92 2.37 10.42 -7.62
N GLN A 93 1.34 9.62 -7.39
CA GLN A 93 1.46 8.32 -6.71
C GLN A 93 2.19 7.29 -7.57
N LYS A 94 1.97 7.27 -8.88
CA LYS A 94 2.73 6.41 -9.81
C LYS A 94 4.22 6.73 -9.79
N ALA A 95 4.59 8.00 -9.80
CA ALA A 95 5.98 8.41 -9.74
C ALA A 95 6.62 8.06 -8.39
N LEU A 96 5.93 8.31 -7.29
CA LEU A 96 6.38 7.98 -5.94
C LEU A 96 6.62 6.48 -5.76
N LEU A 97 5.64 5.67 -6.09
CA LEU A 97 5.71 4.22 -5.91
C LEU A 97 6.61 3.56 -6.94
N GLY A 98 6.73 4.12 -8.14
CA GLY A 98 7.73 3.72 -9.12
C GLY A 98 9.16 3.90 -8.60
N ASP A 99 9.42 4.99 -7.88
CA ASP A 99 10.69 5.24 -7.21
C ASP A 99 10.91 4.33 -6.00
N TRP A 100 9.94 4.26 -5.10
CA TRP A 100 10.05 3.49 -3.86
C TRP A 100 10.07 1.98 -4.07
N LEU A 101 9.42 1.48 -5.11
CA LEU A 101 9.38 0.07 -5.48
C LEU A 101 10.37 -0.29 -6.58
N GLN A 102 11.29 0.61 -6.92
CA GLN A 102 12.35 0.30 -7.87
C GLN A 102 13.18 -0.88 -7.38
N GLY A 103 13.40 -1.86 -8.24
CA GLY A 103 14.11 -3.10 -7.88
C GLY A 103 13.26 -4.12 -7.10
N CYS A 104 12.01 -3.83 -6.79
CA CYS A 104 11.07 -4.79 -6.22
C CYS A 104 10.38 -5.56 -7.34
N LEU A 105 10.67 -6.85 -7.41
CA LEU A 105 10.14 -7.79 -8.39
C LEU A 105 9.21 -8.78 -7.71
N THR A 106 8.51 -9.61 -8.48
CA THR A 106 7.58 -10.59 -7.93
C THR A 106 7.73 -11.97 -8.50
N ALA A 107 7.43 -12.98 -7.70
CA ALA A 107 7.29 -14.36 -8.09
C ALA A 107 6.09 -14.99 -7.36
N ALA A 108 5.53 -16.06 -7.90
CA ALA A 108 4.34 -16.71 -7.34
C ALA A 108 4.63 -17.53 -6.07
N SER A 109 5.85 -18.02 -5.91
CA SER A 109 6.26 -18.85 -4.78
C SER A 109 7.70 -18.59 -4.36
N LEU A 110 8.03 -18.98 -3.13
CA LEU A 110 9.40 -18.89 -2.62
C LEU A 110 10.37 -19.72 -3.44
N ASP A 111 9.97 -20.91 -3.89
CA ASP A 111 10.80 -21.79 -4.72
C ASP A 111 11.13 -21.14 -6.06
N GLU A 112 10.14 -20.51 -6.69
CA GLU A 112 10.34 -19.78 -7.95
C GLU A 112 11.27 -18.57 -7.74
N ALA A 113 11.08 -17.81 -6.66
CA ALA A 113 11.95 -16.70 -6.32
C ALA A 113 13.40 -17.16 -6.09
N MET A 114 13.60 -18.26 -5.39
CA MET A 114 14.93 -18.86 -5.17
C MET A 114 15.59 -19.31 -6.48
N ALA A 115 14.83 -19.86 -7.40
CA ALA A 115 15.34 -20.28 -8.73
C ALA A 115 15.79 -19.08 -9.58
N GLN A 116 15.15 -17.92 -9.42
CA GLN A 116 15.45 -16.69 -10.17
C GLN A 116 16.53 -15.81 -9.50
N ARG A 117 16.96 -16.16 -8.31
CA ARG A 117 17.90 -15.37 -7.50
C ARG A 117 19.20 -15.03 -8.22
N ALA A 118 19.75 -15.94 -9.00
CA ALA A 118 21.02 -15.74 -9.69
C ALA A 118 20.98 -14.66 -10.80
N GLN A 119 19.77 -14.28 -11.25
CA GLN A 119 19.57 -13.26 -12.28
C GLN A 119 19.37 -11.85 -11.72
N LEU A 120 19.30 -11.71 -10.39
CA LEU A 120 19.07 -10.42 -9.74
C LEU A 120 20.30 -9.53 -9.84
N GLN A 121 20.04 -8.26 -10.13
CA GLN A 121 21.04 -7.19 -10.05
C GLN A 121 21.15 -6.66 -8.61
N ALA A 122 22.17 -5.85 -8.35
CA ALA A 122 22.36 -5.23 -7.06
C ALA A 122 21.14 -4.36 -6.67
N GLY A 123 20.65 -4.56 -5.45
CA GLY A 123 19.50 -3.84 -4.93
C GLY A 123 18.14 -4.42 -5.31
N GLU A 124 18.09 -5.43 -6.17
CA GLU A 124 16.83 -6.09 -6.52
C GLU A 124 16.42 -7.13 -5.48
N VAL A 125 15.13 -7.19 -5.22
CA VAL A 125 14.50 -8.15 -4.30
C VAL A 125 13.25 -8.73 -4.96
N ILE A 126 13.10 -10.06 -4.92
CA ILE A 126 11.88 -10.74 -5.37
C ILE A 126 10.96 -10.94 -4.17
N TYR A 127 9.76 -10.39 -4.23
CA TYR A 127 8.72 -10.61 -3.22
C TYR A 127 7.71 -11.66 -3.70
N VAL A 128 7.25 -12.48 -2.76
CA VAL A 128 6.19 -13.47 -2.98
C VAL A 128 4.91 -13.04 -2.24
N PRO A 129 3.73 -13.62 -2.55
CA PRO A 129 2.47 -13.19 -1.94
C PRO A 129 2.43 -13.22 -0.41
N SER A 130 3.15 -14.15 0.21
CA SER A 130 3.28 -14.23 1.68
C SER A 130 4.07 -13.07 2.30
N GLY A 131 4.73 -12.23 1.48
CA GLY A 131 5.56 -11.12 1.92
C GLY A 131 7.04 -11.45 2.10
N HIS A 132 7.44 -12.71 1.91
CA HIS A 132 8.85 -13.09 1.96
C HIS A 132 9.61 -12.45 0.80
N GLY A 133 10.85 -12.05 1.04
CA GLY A 133 11.72 -11.41 0.06
C GLY A 133 12.99 -12.20 -0.18
N VAL A 134 13.39 -12.35 -1.44
CA VAL A 134 14.61 -13.03 -1.86
C VAL A 134 15.49 -12.06 -2.62
N SER A 135 16.70 -11.85 -2.15
CA SER A 135 17.74 -11.10 -2.86
C SER A 135 18.86 -12.03 -3.33
N ALA A 136 19.88 -11.47 -4.00
CA ALA A 136 21.04 -12.25 -4.44
C ALA A 136 21.76 -12.97 -3.29
N HIS A 137 21.75 -12.39 -2.09
CA HIS A 137 22.52 -12.87 -0.94
C HIS A 137 21.70 -13.19 0.31
N SER A 138 20.36 -12.99 0.29
CA SER A 138 19.55 -13.15 1.47
C SER A 138 18.11 -13.59 1.16
N VAL A 139 17.50 -14.19 2.18
CA VAL A 139 16.07 -14.46 2.22
C VAL A 139 15.52 -13.83 3.49
N SER A 140 14.50 -13.01 3.37
CA SER A 140 13.84 -12.36 4.50
C SER A 140 12.41 -12.90 4.62
N PHE A 141 12.09 -13.41 5.79
CA PHE A 141 10.72 -13.85 6.09
C PHE A 141 9.91 -12.69 6.64
N TYR A 142 8.71 -12.54 6.11
CA TYR A 142 7.71 -11.60 6.61
C TYR A 142 6.82 -12.31 7.64
N ALA A 143 6.53 -11.61 8.73
CA ALA A 143 5.52 -12.01 9.70
C ALA A 143 4.79 -10.77 10.21
N PRO A 144 3.48 -10.83 10.42
CA PRO A 144 2.71 -9.73 10.97
C PRO A 144 2.94 -9.64 12.49
N ASP A 145 3.98 -8.94 12.90
CA ASP A 145 4.43 -8.83 14.30
C ASP A 145 4.23 -7.44 14.93
N SER A 146 3.63 -6.50 14.23
CA SER A 146 3.40 -5.13 14.70
C SER A 146 1.94 -4.69 14.56
N GLU A 147 1.56 -3.63 15.28
CA GLU A 147 0.24 -3.00 15.13
C GLU A 147 -0.05 -2.50 13.70
N GLN A 148 0.99 -2.28 12.92
CA GLN A 148 0.88 -1.85 11.54
C GLN A 148 0.76 -3.01 10.55
N ALA A 149 1.09 -4.23 10.97
CA ALA A 149 1.00 -5.40 10.11
C ALA A 149 -0.46 -5.68 9.70
N GLY A 150 -0.66 -5.99 8.43
CA GLY A 150 -1.97 -6.24 7.86
C GLY A 150 -2.84 -5.00 7.64
N LEU A 151 -2.30 -3.78 7.81
CA LEU A 151 -3.05 -2.53 7.59
C LEU A 151 -3.68 -2.46 6.21
N LEU A 152 -2.91 -2.79 5.19
CA LEU A 152 -3.38 -2.72 3.81
C LEU A 152 -4.49 -3.74 3.54
N ALA A 153 -4.29 -4.98 3.98
CA ALA A 153 -5.29 -6.03 3.85
C ALA A 153 -6.59 -5.68 4.57
N ARG A 154 -6.49 -5.16 5.81
CA ARG A 154 -7.66 -4.71 6.57
C ARG A 154 -8.37 -3.53 5.93
N ALA A 155 -7.61 -2.57 5.40
CA ALA A 155 -8.19 -1.41 4.72
C ALA A 155 -8.97 -1.82 3.46
N GLN A 156 -8.43 -2.72 2.66
CA GLN A 156 -9.11 -3.25 1.47
C GLN A 156 -10.36 -4.08 1.83
N GLU A 157 -10.28 -4.87 2.89
CA GLU A 157 -11.44 -5.62 3.39
C GLU A 157 -12.55 -4.70 3.88
N ILE A 158 -12.22 -3.66 4.64
CA ILE A 158 -13.19 -2.66 5.11
C ILE A 158 -13.87 -1.99 3.91
N GLU A 159 -13.11 -1.56 2.91
CA GLU A 159 -13.66 -0.94 1.71
C GLU A 159 -14.60 -1.89 0.95
N HIS A 160 -14.22 -3.16 0.85
CA HIS A 160 -15.06 -4.19 0.22
C HIS A 160 -16.37 -4.38 0.98
N LEU A 161 -16.30 -4.52 2.31
CA LEU A 161 -17.49 -4.67 3.17
C LEU A 161 -18.41 -3.44 3.14
N GLU A 162 -17.83 -2.23 3.08
CA GLU A 162 -18.61 -1.00 2.92
C GLU A 162 -19.35 -0.94 1.59
N LYS A 163 -18.72 -1.36 0.50
CA LYS A 163 -19.36 -1.46 -0.82
C LYS A 163 -20.50 -2.49 -0.82
N GLU A 164 -20.26 -3.65 -0.22
CA GLU A 164 -21.28 -4.69 -0.08
C GLU A 164 -22.46 -4.23 0.76
N LEU A 165 -22.19 -3.56 1.88
CA LEU A 165 -23.23 -3.00 2.75
C LEU A 165 -24.11 -1.98 2.01
N ARG A 166 -23.50 -1.09 1.22
CA ARG A 166 -24.24 -0.12 0.40
C ARG A 166 -25.11 -0.81 -0.66
N ALA A 167 -24.59 -1.84 -1.31
CA ALA A 167 -25.34 -2.61 -2.30
C ALA A 167 -26.55 -3.31 -1.65
N GLN A 168 -26.36 -3.91 -0.48
CA GLN A 168 -27.45 -4.57 0.26
C GLN A 168 -28.47 -3.57 0.78
N ALA A 169 -28.06 -2.41 1.26
CA ALA A 169 -28.96 -1.33 1.67
C ALA A 169 -29.84 -0.84 0.51
N LEU A 170 -29.29 -0.71 -0.69
CA LEU A 170 -30.04 -0.35 -1.89
C LEU A 170 -31.06 -1.41 -2.27
N ILE A 171 -30.70 -2.69 -2.22
CA ILE A 171 -31.64 -3.81 -2.47
C ILE A 171 -32.79 -3.81 -1.46
N ALA A 172 -32.47 -3.60 -0.16
CA ALA A 172 -33.48 -3.53 0.90
C ALA A 172 -34.44 -2.35 0.69
N GLU A 173 -33.96 -1.20 0.28
CA GLU A 173 -34.73 -0.01 -0.05
C GLU A 173 -35.69 -0.28 -1.23
N GLN A 174 -35.19 -0.90 -2.30
CA GLN A 174 -36.00 -1.29 -3.46
C GLN A 174 -37.09 -2.29 -3.09
N ALA A 175 -36.77 -3.29 -2.27
CA ALA A 175 -37.74 -4.28 -1.79
C ALA A 175 -38.82 -3.62 -0.94
N ARG A 176 -38.45 -2.69 -0.04
CA ARG A 176 -39.39 -1.92 0.78
C ARG A 176 -40.32 -1.07 -0.10
N THR A 177 -39.77 -0.37 -1.09
CA THR A 177 -40.54 0.44 -2.03
C THR A 177 -41.53 -0.42 -2.84
N ALA A 178 -41.08 -1.59 -3.30
CA ALA A 178 -41.96 -2.54 -4.02
C ALA A 178 -43.10 -3.05 -3.15
N LEU A 179 -42.81 -3.35 -1.86
CA LEU A 179 -43.84 -3.77 -0.91
C LEU A 179 -44.89 -2.68 -0.70
N VAL A 180 -44.49 -1.45 -0.44
CA VAL A 180 -45.42 -0.32 -0.26
C VAL A 180 -46.26 -0.07 -1.49
N ARG A 181 -45.71 -0.20 -2.69
CA ARG A 181 -46.50 -0.10 -3.94
C ARG A 181 -47.49 -1.22 -4.10
N ALA A 182 -47.13 -2.44 -3.75
CA ALA A 182 -48.03 -3.59 -3.80
C ALA A 182 -49.19 -3.45 -2.80
N GLU A 183 -48.92 -2.98 -1.57
CA GLU A 183 -49.94 -2.71 -0.56
C GLU A 183 -50.89 -1.58 -0.96
N ALA A 184 -50.38 -0.53 -1.62
CA ALA A 184 -51.20 0.58 -2.11
C ALA A 184 -52.10 0.21 -3.32
N ALA A 185 -51.82 -0.91 -3.98
CA ALA A 185 -52.61 -1.40 -5.12
C ALA A 185 -53.78 -2.31 -4.73
N TYR A 186 -53.94 -2.64 -3.44
CA TYR A 186 -55.06 -3.38 -2.86
C TYR A 186 -56.04 -2.44 -2.14
#